data_b93c6bb81d0a80629df5feb159058ec8
#
_entry.id   b93c6bb81d0a80629df5feb159058ec8
#
_cell.length_a   1.000
_cell.length_b   1.000
_cell.length_c   1.000
_cell.angle_alpha   90.00
_cell.angle_beta   90.00
_cell.angle_gamma   90.00
#
_symmetry.space_group_name_H-M   'P 1'
#
loop_
_entity.id
_entity.type
_entity.pdbx_description
1 polymer ?
#
loop_
_entity_poly.entity_id
_entity_poly.type
_entity_poly.pdbx_seq_one_letter_code
_entity_poly.pdbx_strand_id
1 'polypeptide(L)'
;MEYKKIFSYNKRIEKTAYMNWRIDSRNQIDNMINIADGYKQSTLILTQQCLENNLDKKADIIIFPILFNANHAIELYFKSIMWAINTLLNRNKKYEGKHNIYQMFTVVKSLILEFEKDKEKYKYFKKITENLEKYLNELNEQIEFTEGRRKFDGMDFSRYPFATNNHSHFYVETFD
;
A
#
# COMPACT_ATOMS: atom_id res chain seq x y z
N MET A 1 -1.03 -13.98 34.87
CA MET A 1 -0.11 -14.26 33.73
C MET A 1 0.97 -13.18 33.80
N GLU A 2 2.25 -13.54 33.89
CA GLU A 2 3.34 -12.58 33.98
C GLU A 2 3.58 -11.88 32.65
N TYR A 3 3.76 -10.54 32.65
CA TYR A 3 4.03 -9.77 31.45
C TYR A 3 5.40 -10.14 30.88
N LYS A 4 5.43 -10.56 29.62
CA LYS A 4 6.67 -10.82 28.86
C LYS A 4 6.95 -9.68 27.90
N LYS A 5 8.17 -9.12 27.93
CA LYS A 5 8.59 -8.05 27.02
C LYS A 5 8.48 -8.50 25.56
N ILE A 6 7.76 -7.75 24.74
CA ILE A 6 7.59 -8.04 23.30
C ILE A 6 8.91 -7.86 22.54
N PHE A 7 9.65 -6.79 22.83
CA PHE A 7 10.96 -6.50 22.22
C PHE A 7 12.05 -7.24 22.99
N SER A 8 12.06 -8.57 22.89
CA SER A 8 13.00 -9.43 23.59
C SER A 8 13.29 -10.68 22.78
N TYR A 9 14.47 -11.27 23.04
CA TYR A 9 14.86 -12.53 22.44
C TYR A 9 13.96 -13.67 22.98
N ASN A 10 13.54 -14.57 22.08
CA ASN A 10 12.87 -15.81 22.42
C ASN A 10 13.80 -16.98 22.10
N LYS A 11 13.99 -17.91 23.05
CA LYS A 11 14.80 -19.13 22.85
C LYS A 11 14.24 -20.02 21.72
N ARG A 12 12.95 -19.93 21.44
CA ARG A 12 12.28 -20.66 20.38
C ARG A 12 12.31 -19.83 19.11
N ILE A 13 13.15 -20.20 18.15
CA ILE A 13 13.39 -19.51 16.88
C ILE A 13 12.08 -19.33 16.09
N GLU A 14 11.23 -20.36 16.05
CA GLU A 14 9.94 -20.34 15.37
C GLU A 14 8.92 -19.34 15.94
N LYS A 15 9.21 -18.75 17.11
CA LYS A 15 8.39 -17.70 17.75
C LYS A 15 9.06 -16.33 17.72
N THR A 16 10.12 -16.18 16.93
CA THR A 16 10.91 -14.95 16.87
C THR A 16 10.82 -14.33 15.48
N ALA A 17 10.41 -13.07 15.42
CA ALA A 17 10.54 -12.27 14.21
C ALA A 17 11.88 -11.54 14.21
N TYR A 18 12.69 -11.77 13.18
CA TYR A 18 13.98 -11.11 13.00
C TYR A 18 13.81 -9.85 12.19
N MET A 19 14.27 -8.72 12.71
CA MET A 19 14.15 -7.40 12.08
C MET A 19 15.52 -6.81 11.70
N ASN A 20 16.60 -7.56 11.78
CA ASN A 20 17.96 -7.11 11.52
C ASN A 20 18.19 -6.65 10.06
N TRP A 21 17.45 -7.17 9.09
CA TRP A 21 17.48 -6.74 7.70
C TRP A 21 17.06 -5.25 7.51
N ARG A 22 16.32 -4.68 8.46
CA ARG A 22 15.89 -3.27 8.44
C ARG A 22 16.97 -2.29 8.89
N ILE A 23 18.06 -2.77 9.45
CA ILE A 23 19.15 -1.97 10.03
C ILE A 23 20.19 -1.62 8.96
N ASP A 24 20.27 -2.37 7.87
CA ASP A 24 21.23 -2.11 6.79
C ASP A 24 20.82 -0.90 5.96
N SER A 25 21.49 0.23 6.20
CA SER A 25 21.24 1.48 5.47
C SER A 25 21.64 1.43 3.98
N ARG A 26 22.40 0.40 3.55
CA ARG A 26 22.83 0.24 2.15
C ARG A 26 21.74 -0.34 1.27
N ASN A 27 20.78 -1.07 1.86
CA ASN A 27 19.72 -1.78 1.16
C ASN A 27 18.32 -1.18 1.45
N GLN A 28 18.23 0.15 1.50
CA GLN A 28 16.98 0.83 1.90
C GLN A 28 15.81 0.56 0.97
N ILE A 29 16.04 0.43 -0.34
CA ILE A 29 15.00 0.12 -1.33
C ILE A 29 14.47 -1.30 -1.10
N ASP A 30 15.37 -2.29 -0.97
CA ASP A 30 15.00 -3.68 -0.71
C ASP A 30 14.26 -3.82 0.63
N ASN A 31 14.70 -3.09 1.66
CA ASN A 31 14.02 -3.06 2.95
C ASN A 31 12.59 -2.52 2.83
N MET A 32 12.37 -1.51 1.98
CA MET A 32 11.03 -0.98 1.72
C MET A 32 10.16 -1.99 0.97
N ILE A 33 10.72 -2.71 -0.02
CA ILE A 33 10.04 -3.78 -0.75
C ILE A 33 9.64 -4.92 0.21
N ASN A 34 10.56 -5.34 1.09
CA ASN A 34 10.27 -6.38 2.08
C ASN A 34 9.13 -5.99 3.05
N ILE A 35 9.05 -4.71 3.43
CA ILE A 35 7.91 -4.22 4.24
C ILE A 35 6.62 -4.26 3.41
N ALA A 36 6.67 -3.81 2.14
CA ALA A 36 5.53 -3.86 1.24
C ALA A 36 5.02 -5.29 1.05
N ASP A 37 5.93 -6.25 0.86
CA ASP A 37 5.59 -7.68 0.79
C ASP A 37 4.90 -8.19 2.06
N GLY A 38 5.32 -7.74 3.22
CA GLY A 38 4.67 -8.06 4.50
C GLY A 38 3.21 -7.58 4.55
N TYR A 39 2.95 -6.34 4.16
CA TYR A 39 1.59 -5.79 4.08
C TYR A 39 0.74 -6.50 3.01
N LYS A 40 1.31 -6.78 1.84
CA LYS A 40 0.66 -7.58 0.79
C LYS A 40 0.26 -8.97 1.32
N GLN A 41 1.15 -9.69 1.98
CA GLN A 41 0.85 -11.00 2.54
C GLN A 41 -0.24 -10.93 3.60
N SER A 42 -0.21 -9.92 4.47
CA SER A 42 -1.28 -9.70 5.46
C SER A 42 -2.64 -9.49 4.79
N THR A 43 -2.68 -8.69 3.71
CA THR A 43 -3.89 -8.50 2.89
C THR A 43 -4.42 -9.82 2.36
N LEU A 44 -3.56 -10.61 1.71
CA LEU A 44 -3.96 -11.88 1.10
C LEU A 44 -4.50 -12.87 2.13
N ILE A 45 -3.83 -13.00 3.29
CA ILE A 45 -4.28 -13.90 4.38
C ILE A 45 -5.66 -13.48 4.89
N LEU A 46 -5.86 -12.20 5.19
CA LEU A 46 -7.14 -11.70 5.70
C LEU A 46 -8.26 -11.86 4.67
N THR A 47 -7.99 -11.52 3.40
CA THR A 47 -8.95 -11.67 2.31
C THR A 47 -9.32 -13.13 2.12
N GLN A 48 -8.35 -14.03 2.10
CA GLN A 48 -8.61 -15.47 1.95
C GLN A 48 -9.50 -15.99 3.07
N GLN A 49 -9.28 -15.59 4.31
CA GLN A 49 -10.14 -15.99 5.43
C GLN A 49 -11.59 -15.55 5.28
N CYS A 50 -11.83 -14.38 4.69
CA CYS A 50 -13.17 -13.89 4.39
C CYS A 50 -13.83 -14.72 3.27
N LEU A 51 -13.07 -15.00 2.20
CA LEU A 51 -13.56 -15.75 1.04
C LEU A 51 -13.85 -17.23 1.38
N GLU A 52 -13.07 -17.83 2.27
CA GLU A 52 -13.30 -19.22 2.70
C GLU A 52 -14.60 -19.37 3.51
N ASN A 53 -14.90 -18.43 4.38
CA ASN A 53 -16.13 -18.43 5.16
C ASN A 53 -16.41 -17.05 5.76
N ASN A 54 -17.53 -16.44 5.39
CA ASN A 54 -18.04 -15.17 5.94
C ASN A 54 -19.43 -15.30 6.57
N LEU A 55 -19.81 -16.49 7.03
CA LEU A 55 -21.13 -16.71 7.69
C LEU A 55 -21.26 -15.92 8.98
N ASP A 56 -20.16 -15.71 9.69
CA ASP A 56 -20.06 -14.91 10.92
C ASP A 56 -19.91 -13.40 10.64
N LYS A 57 -19.98 -12.98 9.36
CA LYS A 57 -19.82 -11.57 8.94
C LYS A 57 -18.51 -10.92 9.37
N LYS A 58 -17.43 -11.71 9.51
CA LYS A 58 -16.11 -11.18 9.87
C LYS A 58 -15.58 -10.15 8.88
N ALA A 59 -15.95 -10.25 7.61
CA ALA A 59 -15.55 -9.29 6.59
C ALA A 59 -15.99 -7.85 6.94
N ASP A 60 -17.17 -7.68 7.56
CA ASP A 60 -17.69 -6.36 7.95
C ASP A 60 -16.76 -5.64 8.93
N ILE A 61 -15.95 -6.40 9.68
CA ILE A 61 -15.01 -5.87 10.67
C ILE A 61 -13.60 -5.71 10.07
N ILE A 62 -13.14 -6.70 9.30
CA ILE A 62 -11.75 -6.74 8.85
C ILE A 62 -11.50 -6.11 7.48
N ILE A 63 -12.55 -5.62 6.80
CA ILE A 63 -12.40 -4.94 5.49
C ILE A 63 -11.46 -3.73 5.58
N PHE A 64 -11.55 -2.93 6.64
CA PHE A 64 -10.66 -1.77 6.81
C PHE A 64 -9.18 -2.16 7.02
N PRO A 65 -8.83 -3.14 7.87
CA PRO A 65 -7.48 -3.71 7.89
C PRO A 65 -7.01 -4.26 6.54
N ILE A 66 -7.87 -4.92 5.77
CA ILE A 66 -7.55 -5.39 4.41
C ILE A 66 -7.18 -4.22 3.50
N LEU A 67 -8.07 -3.22 3.41
CA LEU A 67 -7.85 -2.02 2.59
C LEU A 67 -6.61 -1.23 3.03
N PHE A 68 -6.41 -1.06 4.34
CA PHE A 68 -5.23 -0.39 4.87
C PHE A 68 -3.94 -1.10 4.44
N ASN A 69 -3.86 -2.40 4.66
CA ASN A 69 -2.68 -3.18 4.31
C ASN A 69 -2.43 -3.18 2.80
N ALA A 70 -3.48 -3.35 1.97
CA ALA A 70 -3.37 -3.30 0.52
C ALA A 70 -2.82 -1.97 0.03
N ASN A 71 -3.43 -0.87 0.45
CA ASN A 71 -3.04 0.47 0.01
C ASN A 71 -1.66 0.86 0.52
N HIS A 72 -1.30 0.45 1.74
CA HIS A 72 0.03 0.71 2.28
C HIS A 72 1.11 -0.09 1.55
N ALA A 73 0.83 -1.33 1.15
CA ALA A 73 1.71 -2.11 0.29
C ALA A 73 1.94 -1.41 -1.05
N ILE A 74 0.86 -0.96 -1.72
CA ILE A 74 0.92 -0.21 -2.99
C ILE A 74 1.78 1.07 -2.83
N GLU A 75 1.55 1.83 -1.78
CA GLU A 75 2.33 3.03 -1.47
C GLU A 75 3.82 2.75 -1.38
N LEU A 76 4.20 1.71 -0.62
CA LEU A 76 5.60 1.35 -0.43
C LEU A 76 6.25 0.83 -1.72
N TYR A 77 5.52 0.06 -2.54
CA TYR A 77 6.02 -0.34 -3.86
C TYR A 77 6.24 0.86 -4.77
N PHE A 78 5.32 1.81 -4.82
CA PHE A 78 5.50 3.02 -5.63
C PHE A 78 6.69 3.85 -5.16
N LYS A 79 6.87 4.01 -3.86
CA LYS A 79 8.05 4.70 -3.28
C LYS A 79 9.35 3.99 -3.66
N SER A 80 9.37 2.66 -3.61
CA SER A 80 10.54 1.85 -3.99
C SER A 80 10.86 2.01 -5.48
N ILE A 81 9.86 1.96 -6.35
CA ILE A 81 10.02 2.14 -7.80
C ILE A 81 10.53 3.56 -8.10
N MET A 82 9.91 4.58 -7.53
CA MET A 82 10.35 5.96 -7.72
C MET A 82 11.79 6.18 -7.29
N TRP A 83 12.15 5.64 -6.12
CA TRP A 83 13.52 5.75 -5.61
C TRP A 83 14.52 5.03 -6.49
N ALA A 84 14.22 3.79 -6.91
CA ALA A 84 15.08 3.02 -7.79
C ALA A 84 15.32 3.73 -9.13
N ILE A 85 14.25 4.20 -9.79
CA ILE A 85 14.37 4.90 -11.08
C ILE A 85 15.13 6.23 -10.91
N ASN A 86 14.84 7.01 -9.87
CA ASN A 86 15.56 8.25 -9.62
C ASN A 86 17.06 8.00 -9.38
N THR A 87 17.41 6.91 -8.70
CA THR A 87 18.81 6.49 -8.52
C THR A 87 19.46 6.14 -9.87
N LEU A 88 18.77 5.37 -10.71
CA LEU A 88 19.27 4.99 -12.05
C LEU A 88 19.42 6.20 -12.98
N LEU A 89 18.57 7.21 -12.82
CA LEU A 89 18.64 8.48 -13.56
C LEU A 89 19.62 9.50 -12.93
N ASN A 90 20.40 9.09 -11.92
CA ASN A 90 21.34 9.96 -11.17
C ASN A 90 20.67 11.21 -10.58
N ARG A 91 19.43 11.12 -10.14
CA ARG A 91 18.70 12.21 -9.50
C ARG A 91 18.92 12.18 -7.99
N ASN A 92 19.20 13.34 -7.40
CA ASN A 92 19.27 13.48 -5.95
C ASN A 92 17.87 13.60 -5.33
N LYS A 93 17.00 12.62 -5.61
CA LYS A 93 15.61 12.57 -5.16
C LYS A 93 15.22 11.12 -4.90
N LYS A 94 14.59 10.84 -3.76
CA LYS A 94 14.13 9.50 -3.43
C LYS A 94 12.76 9.23 -4.08
N TYR A 95 11.74 9.83 -3.52
CA TYR A 95 10.34 9.71 -3.98
C TYR A 95 9.56 10.98 -3.65
N GLU A 96 8.36 11.09 -4.22
CA GLU A 96 7.41 12.18 -3.99
C GLU A 96 5.98 11.61 -3.88
N GLY A 97 5.00 12.49 -3.57
CA GLY A 97 3.58 12.11 -3.58
C GLY A 97 3.01 11.79 -2.22
N LYS A 98 3.60 12.27 -1.11
CA LYS A 98 3.08 12.09 0.26
C LYS A 98 2.49 10.68 0.49
N HIS A 99 1.15 10.56 0.63
CA HIS A 99 0.41 9.30 0.82
C HIS A 99 -0.69 9.08 -0.23
N ASN A 100 -0.81 9.95 -1.24
CA ASN A 100 -1.81 9.80 -2.29
C ASN A 100 -1.34 8.80 -3.36
N ILE A 101 -1.78 7.56 -3.26
CA ILE A 101 -1.36 6.46 -4.14
C ILE A 101 -1.81 6.66 -5.59
N TYR A 102 -2.92 7.35 -5.84
CA TYR A 102 -3.36 7.69 -7.19
C TYR A 102 -2.38 8.67 -7.87
N GLN A 103 -2.00 9.75 -7.17
CA GLN A 103 -0.99 10.68 -7.66
C GLN A 103 0.38 10.01 -7.81
N MET A 104 0.77 9.17 -6.85
CA MET A 104 2.02 8.42 -6.91
C MET A 104 2.09 7.50 -8.13
N PHE A 105 0.99 6.84 -8.50
CA PHE A 105 0.94 6.02 -9.71
C PHE A 105 1.16 6.85 -10.98
N THR A 106 0.60 8.06 -11.03
CA THR A 106 0.85 8.99 -12.15
C THR A 106 2.34 9.36 -12.27
N VAL A 107 3.00 9.61 -11.13
CA VAL A 107 4.45 9.87 -11.10
C VAL A 107 5.23 8.63 -11.54
N VAL A 108 4.86 7.45 -11.07
CA VAL A 108 5.50 6.17 -11.47
C VAL A 108 5.38 5.97 -12.99
N LYS A 109 4.19 6.17 -13.58
CA LYS A 109 4.00 6.06 -15.05
C LYS A 109 4.92 7.01 -15.81
N SER A 110 5.04 8.25 -15.34
CA SER A 110 5.92 9.26 -15.97
C SER A 110 7.39 8.88 -15.87
N LEU A 111 7.84 8.41 -14.71
CA LEU A 111 9.22 7.99 -14.50
C LEU A 111 9.59 6.75 -15.33
N ILE A 112 8.68 5.78 -15.43
CA ILE A 112 8.90 4.60 -16.27
C ILE A 112 8.97 5.00 -17.74
N LEU A 113 8.09 5.87 -18.22
CA LEU A 113 8.12 6.38 -19.60
C LEU A 113 9.41 7.16 -19.91
N GLU A 114 9.93 7.87 -18.94
CA GLU A 114 11.20 8.58 -19.09
C GLU A 114 12.41 7.63 -19.12
N PHE A 115 12.41 6.62 -18.24
CA PHE A 115 13.50 5.66 -18.11
C PHE A 115 13.50 4.65 -19.26
N GLU A 116 12.33 4.05 -19.58
CA GLU A 116 12.20 3.02 -20.59
C GLU A 116 11.87 3.64 -21.96
N LYS A 117 12.80 3.51 -22.90
CA LYS A 117 12.64 4.05 -24.26
C LYS A 117 11.98 3.06 -25.22
N ASP A 118 11.90 1.79 -24.85
CA ASP A 118 11.24 0.76 -25.64
C ASP A 118 9.71 0.86 -25.46
N LYS A 119 9.03 1.15 -26.57
CA LYS A 119 7.56 1.31 -26.59
C LYS A 119 6.82 0.01 -26.25
N GLU A 120 7.36 -1.15 -26.63
CA GLU A 120 6.72 -2.43 -26.37
C GLU A 120 6.81 -2.79 -24.87
N LYS A 121 7.94 -2.51 -24.23
CA LYS A 121 8.06 -2.66 -22.78
C LYS A 121 7.14 -1.73 -22.01
N TYR A 122 7.00 -0.47 -22.45
CA TYR A 122 6.05 0.44 -21.82
C TYR A 122 4.59 -0.01 -22.03
N LYS A 123 4.26 -0.55 -23.21
CA LYS A 123 2.95 -1.14 -23.47
C LYS A 123 2.68 -2.36 -22.58
N TYR A 124 3.69 -3.21 -22.39
CA TYR A 124 3.60 -4.34 -21.47
C TYR A 124 3.37 -3.88 -20.02
N PHE A 125 4.12 -2.86 -19.57
CA PHE A 125 3.89 -2.26 -18.26
C PHE A 125 2.44 -1.80 -18.08
N LYS A 126 1.88 -1.07 -19.04
CA LYS A 126 0.48 -0.64 -19.00
C LYS A 126 -0.49 -1.81 -18.90
N LYS A 127 -0.22 -2.88 -19.66
CA LYS A 127 -1.06 -4.09 -19.62
C LYS A 127 -1.05 -4.76 -18.24
N ILE A 128 0.11 -4.95 -17.63
CA ILE A 128 0.19 -5.63 -16.32
C ILE A 128 -0.32 -4.76 -15.16
N THR A 129 -0.37 -3.44 -15.33
CA THR A 129 -0.89 -2.50 -14.31
C THR A 129 -2.33 -2.07 -14.56
N GLU A 130 -3.02 -2.59 -15.57
CA GLU A 130 -4.37 -2.18 -15.95
C GLU A 130 -5.38 -2.33 -14.81
N ASN A 131 -5.39 -3.46 -14.13
CA ASN A 131 -6.31 -3.70 -13.01
C ASN A 131 -5.97 -2.82 -11.80
N LEU A 132 -4.69 -2.57 -11.55
CA LEU A 132 -4.26 -1.64 -10.52
C LEU A 132 -4.73 -0.22 -10.84
N GLU A 133 -4.62 0.21 -12.10
CA GLU A 133 -5.10 1.54 -12.53
C GLU A 133 -6.63 1.66 -12.36
N LYS A 134 -7.40 0.62 -12.72
CA LYS A 134 -8.85 0.58 -12.49
C LYS A 134 -9.19 0.73 -11.01
N TYR A 135 -8.53 -0.05 -10.15
CA TYR A 135 -8.71 0.05 -8.69
C TYR A 135 -8.41 1.46 -8.15
N LEU A 136 -7.28 2.05 -8.58
CA LEU A 136 -6.90 3.39 -8.12
C LEU A 136 -7.86 4.48 -8.59
N ASN A 137 -8.42 4.35 -9.81
CA ASN A 137 -9.42 5.28 -10.32
C ASN A 137 -10.72 5.17 -9.52
N GLU A 138 -11.23 3.95 -9.33
CA GLU A 138 -12.43 3.69 -8.53
C GLU A 138 -12.28 4.22 -7.09
N LEU A 139 -11.16 3.91 -6.46
CA LEU A 139 -10.86 4.41 -5.12
C LEU A 139 -10.84 5.94 -5.07
N ASN A 140 -10.19 6.59 -6.04
CA ASN A 140 -10.12 8.05 -6.11
C ASN A 140 -11.51 8.67 -6.33
N GLU A 141 -12.35 8.08 -7.19
CA GLU A 141 -13.72 8.54 -7.44
C GLU A 141 -14.58 8.43 -6.17
N GLN A 142 -14.50 7.33 -5.42
CA GLN A 142 -15.23 7.16 -4.17
C GLN A 142 -14.82 8.19 -3.11
N ILE A 143 -13.55 8.48 -3.00
CA ILE A 143 -13.02 9.47 -2.06
C ILE A 143 -13.42 10.88 -2.46
N GLU A 144 -13.28 11.26 -3.74
CA GLU A 144 -13.67 12.58 -4.25
C GLU A 144 -15.16 12.83 -4.06
N PHE A 145 -16.00 11.83 -4.28
CA PHE A 145 -17.45 11.91 -4.06
C PHE A 145 -17.77 12.20 -2.60
N THR A 146 -17.08 11.54 -1.68
CA THR A 146 -17.37 11.63 -0.24
C THR A 146 -16.87 12.93 0.38
N GLU A 147 -15.67 13.39 0.00
CA GLU A 147 -15.02 14.53 0.68
C GLU A 147 -15.23 15.88 -0.03
N GLY A 148 -15.86 15.90 -1.21
CA GLY A 148 -16.20 17.11 -1.94
C GLY A 148 -14.98 18.02 -2.15
N ARG A 149 -14.17 17.78 -3.17
CA ARG A 149 -13.02 18.60 -3.62
C ARG A 149 -11.95 18.94 -2.58
N ARG A 150 -11.97 18.35 -1.39
CA ARG A 150 -10.87 18.52 -0.43
C ARG A 150 -9.66 17.73 -0.91
N LYS A 151 -8.47 18.32 -0.77
CA LYS A 151 -7.21 17.62 -1.04
C LYS A 151 -7.10 16.41 -0.11
N PHE A 152 -7.38 15.25 -0.66
CA PHE A 152 -7.27 14.00 0.04
C PHE A 152 -5.78 13.67 0.28
N ASP A 153 -5.39 13.51 1.52
CA ASP A 153 -4.04 13.11 1.92
C ASP A 153 -3.96 11.58 2.11
N GLY A 154 -4.50 10.84 1.13
CA GLY A 154 -4.09 9.49 0.85
C GLY A 154 -4.84 8.37 1.56
N MET A 155 -4.55 7.94 2.77
CA MET A 155 -5.02 6.64 3.29
C MET A 155 -5.82 6.72 4.58
N ASP A 156 -6.26 7.91 4.95
CA ASP A 156 -6.96 8.12 6.22
C ASP A 156 -8.29 7.37 6.29
N PHE A 157 -8.97 7.20 5.14
CA PHE A 157 -10.21 6.44 5.07
C PHE A 157 -10.08 4.98 5.55
N SER A 158 -8.94 4.35 5.34
CA SER A 158 -8.70 2.98 5.79
C SER A 158 -8.20 2.89 7.24
N ARG A 159 -7.83 4.03 7.82
CA ARG A 159 -7.39 4.14 9.22
C ARG A 159 -8.51 4.57 10.14
N TYR A 160 -9.35 5.49 9.67
CA TYR A 160 -10.40 6.13 10.47
C TYR A 160 -11.72 6.09 9.72
N PRO A 161 -12.83 5.70 10.40
CA PRO A 161 -14.15 5.68 9.76
C PRO A 161 -14.70 7.08 9.47
N PHE A 162 -14.18 8.10 10.17
CA PHE A 162 -14.61 9.48 10.06
C PHE A 162 -13.43 10.43 9.92
N ALA A 163 -13.61 11.48 9.12
CA ALA A 163 -12.72 12.62 9.06
C ALA A 163 -12.81 13.47 10.34
N THR A 164 -11.87 14.39 10.55
CA THR A 164 -11.84 15.29 11.72
C THR A 164 -13.09 16.17 11.88
N ASN A 165 -13.90 16.33 10.84
CA ASN A 165 -15.17 17.03 10.82
C ASN A 165 -16.40 16.11 11.01
N ASN A 166 -16.20 14.88 11.48
CA ASN A 166 -17.23 13.84 11.69
C ASN A 166 -17.97 13.38 10.43
N HIS A 167 -17.48 13.71 9.21
CA HIS A 167 -18.01 13.12 7.99
C HIS A 167 -17.40 11.76 7.74
N SER A 168 -18.22 10.79 7.28
CA SER A 168 -17.73 9.48 6.86
C SER A 168 -16.76 9.61 5.67
N HIS A 169 -15.68 8.84 5.68
CA HIS A 169 -14.76 8.78 4.54
C HIS A 169 -15.33 7.99 3.35
N PHE A 170 -16.26 7.09 3.60
CA PHE A 170 -16.93 6.30 2.58
C PHE A 170 -18.44 6.24 2.79
N TYR A 171 -19.18 6.38 1.71
CA TYR A 171 -20.61 6.06 1.63
C TYR A 171 -20.86 4.79 0.80
N VAL A 172 -19.94 3.83 0.87
CA VAL A 172 -20.08 2.54 0.21
C VAL A 172 -20.75 1.59 1.20
N GLU A 173 -21.86 1.00 0.80
CA GLU A 173 -22.62 0.07 1.65
C GLU A 173 -22.05 -1.35 1.62
N THR A 174 -21.39 -1.72 0.51
CA THR A 174 -20.85 -3.07 0.32
C THR A 174 -19.50 -3.04 -0.40
N PHE A 175 -18.68 -4.05 -0.12
CA PHE A 175 -17.42 -4.34 -0.83
C PHE A 175 -17.52 -5.78 -1.36
N ASP A 176 -17.14 -5.98 -2.64
CA ASP A 176 -17.00 -7.29 -3.27
C ASP A 176 -15.55 -7.80 -3.18
#